data_e2b505c577874bff49eef874f7af9a17
#
_entry.id   e2b505c577874bff49eef874f7af9a17
#
_cell.length_a   1.000
_cell.length_b   1.000
_cell.length_c   1.000
_cell.angle_alpha   90.00
_cell.angle_beta   90.00
_cell.angle_gamma   90.00
#
_symmetry.space_group_name_H-M   'P 1'
#
loop_
_entity.id
_entity.type
_entity.pdbx_description
1 polymer ?
#
loop_
_entity_poly.entity_id
_entity_poly.type
_entity_poly.pdbx_seq_one_letter_code
_entity_poly.pdbx_strand_id
1 'polypeptide(L)'
;MLRLLIDIRLASPIRFFRSMERSTAVEPTKSTRDRDAVNADEVRRRAYRFDDLSRYGLLDRIFIASADLFLYCLIRIICPTVRWEVRGGEHLESILVGGRRAIFTFWHACIFGATWVWRRRGIVVMSSRSRDAEYVARLIKRFGYGSARGSSTRGAGRALVEMAECLDHGLDVAFTIDGPRGPAYVAKSGAVTLARHTGHVILPFHVTPRRYIPVRSWDRQEIPLPFTRAITLIGEPIYVPAHAARQELDRIQATLQSTLEELRDQGERWRRGRGTRSNG
;
A
#
# COMPACT_ATOMS: atom_id res chain seq x y z
N MET A 1 -0.56 -30.94 2.25
CA MET A 1 -0.79 -29.84 3.21
C MET A 1 0.46 -29.48 4.02
N LEU A 2 1.20 -30.42 4.62
CA LEU A 2 2.40 -30.12 5.44
C LEU A 2 3.62 -29.59 4.66
N ARG A 3 3.80 -29.93 3.39
CA ARG A 3 4.88 -29.39 2.51
C ARG A 3 4.68 -27.91 2.11
N LEU A 4 3.45 -27.45 2.00
CA LEU A 4 3.14 -26.04 1.67
C LEU A 4 3.50 -25.09 2.83
N LEU A 5 3.40 -25.54 4.07
CA LEU A 5 3.73 -24.75 5.27
C LEU A 5 5.24 -24.59 5.52
N ILE A 6 6.06 -25.52 5.02
CA ILE A 6 7.52 -25.48 5.16
C ILE A 6 8.13 -24.53 4.13
N ASP A 7 7.58 -24.44 2.92
CA ASP A 7 8.04 -23.51 1.88
C ASP A 7 7.73 -22.03 2.19
N ILE A 8 6.71 -21.76 3.01
CA ILE A 8 6.36 -20.39 3.43
C ILE A 8 7.39 -19.80 4.41
N ARG A 9 8.10 -20.62 5.18
CA ARG A 9 9.10 -20.16 6.17
C ARG A 9 10.43 -19.73 5.57
N LEU A 10 10.75 -20.13 4.34
CA LEU A 10 12.03 -19.85 3.66
C LEU A 10 11.88 -18.99 2.40
N ALA A 11 10.67 -18.78 1.91
CA ALA A 11 10.43 -17.94 0.75
C ALA A 11 10.48 -16.46 1.15
N SER A 12 11.34 -15.69 0.48
CA SER A 12 11.22 -14.23 0.45
C SER A 12 9.76 -13.87 0.11
N PRO A 13 9.17 -12.80 0.71
CA PRO A 13 7.80 -12.33 0.37
C PRO A 13 7.53 -12.27 -1.13
N ILE A 14 8.58 -12.08 -1.95
CA ILE A 14 8.53 -12.07 -3.41
C ILE A 14 8.09 -13.42 -4.00
N ARG A 15 8.46 -14.57 -3.41
CA ARG A 15 8.09 -15.89 -3.96
C ARG A 15 6.63 -16.23 -3.69
N PHE A 16 6.13 -15.90 -2.51
CA PHE A 16 4.73 -16.10 -2.16
C PHE A 16 3.79 -15.37 -3.14
N PHE A 17 4.12 -14.13 -3.45
CA PHE A 17 3.29 -13.31 -4.34
C PHE A 17 3.52 -13.56 -5.84
N ARG A 18 4.69 -14.05 -6.26
CA ARG A 18 4.99 -14.36 -7.68
C ARG A 18 4.24 -15.60 -8.21
N SER A 19 3.83 -16.49 -7.32
CA SER A 19 2.98 -17.64 -7.63
C SER A 19 1.55 -17.23 -8.00
N MET A 20 1.05 -16.11 -7.45
CA MET A 20 -0.31 -15.64 -7.65
C MET A 20 -0.57 -14.99 -9.02
N GLU A 21 0.45 -14.40 -9.65
CA GLU A 21 0.30 -13.68 -10.93
C GLU A 21 -0.02 -14.59 -12.14
N ARG A 22 0.13 -15.91 -11.99
CA ARG A 22 -0.06 -16.86 -13.10
C ARG A 22 -1.46 -17.47 -13.23
N SER A 23 -2.37 -17.18 -12.30
CA SER A 23 -3.64 -17.95 -12.17
C SER A 23 -4.91 -17.23 -12.61
N THR A 24 -4.89 -15.95 -13.01
CA THR A 24 -6.13 -15.21 -13.29
C THR A 24 -6.11 -14.54 -14.66
N ALA A 25 -6.44 -15.28 -15.70
CA ALA A 25 -6.80 -14.73 -17.01
C ALA A 25 -8.19 -15.23 -17.40
N VAL A 26 -9.22 -14.39 -17.25
CA VAL A 26 -10.54 -14.55 -17.86
C VAL A 26 -10.54 -13.79 -19.18
N GLU A 27 -10.95 -14.44 -20.27
CA GLU A 27 -10.87 -13.90 -21.64
C GLU A 27 -12.09 -13.06 -22.05
N PRO A 28 -11.97 -11.79 -22.48
CA PRO A 28 -12.99 -11.00 -23.15
C PRO A 28 -12.81 -10.90 -24.68
N THR A 29 -13.85 -10.45 -25.42
CA THR A 29 -13.94 -10.42 -26.89
C THR A 29 -13.08 -9.35 -27.59
N LYS A 30 -12.69 -9.60 -28.88
CA LYS A 30 -11.57 -8.96 -29.58
C LYS A 30 -11.64 -7.44 -29.87
N SER A 31 -12.82 -6.84 -30.04
CA SER A 31 -12.95 -5.44 -30.51
C SER A 31 -13.01 -4.40 -29.38
N THR A 32 -13.55 -4.77 -28.23
CA THR A 32 -13.48 -3.95 -26.99
C THR A 32 -12.08 -4.01 -26.38
N ARG A 33 -11.40 -5.17 -26.55
CA ARG A 33 -10.05 -5.45 -26.05
C ARG A 33 -8.98 -4.44 -26.49
N ASP A 34 -9.00 -3.98 -27.74
CA ASP A 34 -7.93 -3.12 -28.24
C ASP A 34 -8.03 -1.67 -27.71
N ARG A 35 -9.26 -1.14 -27.56
CA ARG A 35 -9.45 0.19 -26.96
C ARG A 35 -9.21 0.19 -25.46
N ASP A 36 -9.67 -0.84 -24.77
CA ASP A 36 -9.47 -0.98 -23.32
C ASP A 36 -8.00 -1.28 -22.99
N ALA A 37 -7.28 -2.04 -23.82
CA ALA A 37 -5.87 -2.30 -23.68
C ALA A 37 -5.01 -1.04 -23.93
N VAL A 38 -5.34 -0.23 -24.93
CA VAL A 38 -4.65 1.05 -25.21
C VAL A 38 -4.86 2.02 -24.06
N ASN A 39 -6.07 2.06 -23.50
CA ASN A 39 -6.41 2.91 -22.36
C ASN A 39 -5.71 2.46 -21.07
N ALA A 40 -5.64 1.14 -20.82
CA ALA A 40 -4.95 0.57 -19.67
C ALA A 40 -3.43 0.88 -19.70
N ASP A 41 -2.80 0.79 -20.86
CA ASP A 41 -1.38 1.12 -21.03
C ASP A 41 -1.11 2.61 -20.85
N GLU A 42 -2.02 3.48 -21.24
CA GLU A 42 -1.90 4.92 -21.02
C GLU A 42 -2.05 5.28 -19.55
N VAL A 43 -3.07 4.72 -18.85
CA VAL A 43 -3.27 4.89 -17.40
C VAL A 43 -2.02 4.42 -16.66
N ARG A 44 -1.50 3.24 -17.01
CA ARG A 44 -0.27 2.70 -16.44
C ARG A 44 0.91 3.63 -16.70
N ARG A 45 1.16 4.04 -17.94
CA ARG A 45 2.25 4.97 -18.29
C ARG A 45 2.15 6.27 -17.50
N ARG A 46 0.95 6.85 -17.36
CA ARG A 46 0.72 8.08 -16.59
C ARG A 46 1.04 7.89 -15.11
N ALA A 47 0.58 6.81 -14.49
CA ALA A 47 0.81 6.52 -13.08
C ALA A 47 2.30 6.31 -12.74
N TYR A 48 3.08 5.72 -13.66
CA TYR A 48 4.50 5.41 -13.45
C TYR A 48 5.47 6.47 -14.01
N ARG A 49 4.98 7.47 -14.72
CA ARG A 49 5.82 8.55 -15.25
C ARG A 49 6.43 9.37 -14.12
N PHE A 50 7.74 9.63 -14.20
CA PHE A 50 8.39 10.59 -13.31
C PHE A 50 8.01 12.01 -13.73
N ASP A 51 7.70 12.87 -12.76
CA ASP A 51 7.48 14.28 -13.03
C ASP A 51 8.80 14.97 -13.40
N ASP A 52 8.72 15.93 -14.28
CA ASP A 52 9.85 16.79 -14.63
C ASP A 52 10.20 17.69 -13.43
N LEU A 53 11.48 17.77 -13.12
CA LEU A 53 12.03 18.67 -12.09
C LEU A 53 12.34 20.08 -12.60
N SER A 54 12.08 20.39 -13.88
CA SER A 54 12.39 21.70 -14.48
C SER A 54 11.76 22.88 -13.72
N ARG A 55 10.62 22.65 -13.07
CA ARG A 55 9.90 23.63 -12.23
C ARG A 55 10.62 23.96 -10.91
N TYR A 56 11.64 23.22 -10.52
CA TYR A 56 12.40 23.44 -9.30
C TYR A 56 13.75 24.09 -9.60
N GLY A 57 14.23 24.96 -8.70
CA GLY A 57 15.58 25.50 -8.76
C GLY A 57 16.66 24.43 -8.67
N LEU A 58 17.89 24.75 -9.04
CA LEU A 58 19.00 23.79 -9.07
C LEU A 58 19.25 23.13 -7.69
N LEU A 59 19.22 23.92 -6.62
CA LEU A 59 19.41 23.41 -5.26
C LEU A 59 18.31 22.43 -4.84
N ASP A 60 17.04 22.75 -5.16
CA ASP A 60 15.93 21.84 -4.89
C ASP A 60 16.03 20.55 -5.68
N ARG A 61 16.48 20.60 -6.93
CA ARG A 61 16.70 19.39 -7.76
C ARG A 61 17.77 18.49 -7.14
N ILE A 62 18.89 19.07 -6.70
CA ILE A 62 19.98 18.35 -6.02
C ILE A 62 19.45 17.72 -4.73
N PHE A 63 18.71 18.49 -3.92
CA PHE A 63 18.12 18.00 -2.67
C PHE A 63 17.14 16.85 -2.93
N ILE A 64 16.21 17.00 -3.87
CA ILE A 64 15.23 15.96 -4.22
C ILE A 64 15.94 14.69 -4.70
N ALA A 65 16.94 14.81 -5.58
CA ALA A 65 17.66 13.66 -6.11
C ALA A 65 18.52 12.95 -5.04
N SER A 66 19.20 13.72 -4.16
CA SER A 66 20.02 13.14 -3.10
C SER A 66 19.15 12.49 -2.01
N ALA A 67 18.03 13.11 -1.61
CA ALA A 67 17.12 12.54 -0.62
C ALA A 67 16.45 11.25 -1.14
N ASP A 68 15.99 11.24 -2.41
CA ASP A 68 15.46 10.05 -3.08
C ASP A 68 16.49 8.91 -3.09
N LEU A 69 17.71 9.21 -3.55
CA LEU A 69 18.77 8.20 -3.64
C LEU A 69 19.19 7.68 -2.26
N PHE A 70 19.34 8.57 -1.27
CA PHE A 70 19.69 8.20 0.10
C PHE A 70 18.64 7.25 0.69
N LEU A 71 17.36 7.60 0.63
CA LEU A 71 16.28 6.76 1.13
C LEU A 71 16.17 5.43 0.37
N TYR A 72 16.37 5.46 -0.95
CA TYR A 72 16.41 4.25 -1.76
C TYR A 72 17.53 3.31 -1.30
N CYS A 73 18.76 3.82 -1.14
CA CYS A 73 19.89 3.03 -0.67
C CYS A 73 19.64 2.50 0.75
N LEU A 74 19.09 3.34 1.64
CA LEU A 74 18.80 2.95 3.02
C LEU A 74 17.84 1.75 3.05
N ILE A 75 16.71 1.81 2.32
CA ILE A 75 15.75 0.71 2.23
C ILE A 75 16.39 -0.51 1.57
N ARG A 76 17.18 -0.33 0.51
CA ARG A 76 17.85 -1.41 -0.23
C ARG A 76 18.94 -2.12 0.58
N ILE A 77 19.55 -1.46 1.54
CA ILE A 77 20.57 -2.03 2.43
C ILE A 77 19.91 -2.70 3.63
N ILE A 78 18.97 -2.04 4.28
CA ILE A 78 18.37 -2.53 5.53
C ILE A 78 17.38 -3.66 5.27
N CYS A 79 16.40 -3.45 4.40
CA CYS A 79 15.27 -4.36 4.28
C CYS A 79 15.61 -5.79 3.81
N PRO A 80 16.63 -6.05 2.97
CA PRO A 80 17.04 -7.41 2.65
C PRO A 80 17.58 -8.20 3.85
N THR A 81 18.10 -7.51 4.88
CA THR A 81 18.62 -8.14 6.10
C THR A 81 17.52 -8.49 7.09
N VAL A 82 16.32 -7.93 6.92
CA VAL A 82 15.16 -8.14 7.79
C VAL A 82 14.47 -9.44 7.42
N ARG A 83 14.13 -10.24 8.42
CA ARG A 83 13.32 -11.46 8.23
C ARG A 83 11.84 -11.09 8.26
N TRP A 84 11.23 -11.07 7.08
CA TRP A 84 9.84 -10.68 6.88
C TRP A 84 8.90 -11.88 7.03
N GLU A 85 7.87 -11.71 7.84
CA GLU A 85 6.75 -12.63 7.99
C GLU A 85 5.47 -11.93 7.50
N VAL A 86 4.60 -12.66 6.80
CA VAL A 86 3.30 -12.14 6.32
C VAL A 86 2.21 -13.09 6.83
N ARG A 87 1.17 -12.53 7.41
CA ARG A 87 -0.05 -13.23 7.83
C ARG A 87 -1.28 -12.57 7.23
N GLY A 88 -2.29 -13.35 6.89
CA GLY A 88 -3.51 -12.88 6.25
C GLY A 88 -3.35 -12.68 4.73
N GLY A 89 -2.36 -13.32 4.09
CA GLY A 89 -2.14 -13.22 2.64
C GLY A 89 -3.33 -13.74 1.83
N GLU A 90 -4.07 -14.69 2.37
CA GLU A 90 -5.31 -15.26 1.83
C GLU A 90 -6.41 -14.21 1.60
N HIS A 91 -6.42 -13.14 2.37
CA HIS A 91 -7.38 -12.04 2.21
C HIS A 91 -7.18 -11.29 0.88
N LEU A 92 -5.92 -11.05 0.49
CA LEU A 92 -5.63 -10.46 -0.82
C LEU A 92 -5.99 -11.43 -1.95
N GLU A 93 -5.67 -12.71 -1.77
CA GLU A 93 -5.97 -13.74 -2.77
C GLU A 93 -7.47 -13.83 -3.03
N SER A 94 -8.29 -13.82 -1.97
CA SER A 94 -9.75 -13.86 -2.09
C SER A 94 -10.33 -12.67 -2.90
N ILE A 95 -9.76 -11.47 -2.73
CA ILE A 95 -10.15 -10.27 -3.50
C ILE A 95 -9.85 -10.48 -4.99
N LEU A 96 -8.64 -10.95 -5.32
CA LEU A 96 -8.18 -11.10 -6.69
C LEU A 96 -8.93 -12.23 -7.42
N VAL A 97 -9.18 -13.36 -6.74
CA VAL A 97 -10.02 -14.46 -7.27
C VAL A 97 -11.44 -14.01 -7.51
N GLY A 98 -11.98 -13.11 -6.68
CA GLY A 98 -13.27 -12.46 -6.88
C GLY A 98 -13.31 -11.42 -8.02
N GLY A 99 -12.25 -11.29 -8.82
CA GLY A 99 -12.16 -10.36 -9.96
C GLY A 99 -12.09 -8.89 -9.56
N ARG A 100 -11.84 -8.58 -8.28
CA ARG A 100 -11.75 -7.21 -7.76
C ARG A 100 -10.31 -6.80 -7.54
N ARG A 101 -10.08 -5.50 -7.30
CA ARG A 101 -8.79 -4.94 -6.94
C ARG A 101 -8.77 -4.51 -5.48
N ALA A 102 -7.56 -4.48 -4.91
CA ALA A 102 -7.38 -4.09 -3.53
C ALA A 102 -7.12 -2.58 -3.40
N ILE A 103 -7.80 -1.97 -2.45
CA ILE A 103 -7.55 -0.63 -1.94
C ILE A 103 -6.79 -0.81 -0.62
N PHE A 104 -5.47 -0.87 -0.68
CA PHE A 104 -4.62 -1.04 0.49
C PHE A 104 -4.72 0.18 1.42
N THR A 105 -4.96 -0.05 2.70
CA THR A 105 -5.02 0.99 3.72
C THR A 105 -4.10 0.68 4.88
N PHE A 106 -3.31 1.66 5.31
CA PHE A 106 -2.34 1.50 6.39
C PHE A 106 -1.95 2.85 6.99
N TRP A 107 -1.32 2.84 8.16
CA TRP A 107 -0.85 4.05 8.83
C TRP A 107 0.45 4.58 8.24
N HIS A 108 0.66 5.90 8.26
CA HIS A 108 1.92 6.52 7.83
C HIS A 108 3.14 5.91 8.55
N ALA A 109 3.00 5.51 9.81
CA ALA A 109 4.04 4.85 10.58
C ALA A 109 4.65 3.62 9.87
N CYS A 110 3.88 2.96 9.01
CA CYS A 110 4.27 1.75 8.31
C CYS A 110 4.97 1.98 6.96
N ILE A 111 5.08 3.22 6.45
CA ILE A 111 5.52 3.51 5.07
C ILE A 111 6.84 2.82 4.74
N PHE A 112 7.84 2.88 5.64
CA PHE A 112 9.15 2.29 5.37
C PHE A 112 9.06 0.78 5.09
N GLY A 113 8.39 0.03 5.97
CA GLY A 113 8.20 -1.41 5.81
C GLY A 113 7.28 -1.74 4.64
N ALA A 114 6.18 -1.01 4.47
CA ALA A 114 5.23 -1.19 3.39
C ALA A 114 5.89 -1.01 2.01
N THR A 115 6.76 0.00 1.85
CA THR A 115 7.52 0.24 0.61
C THR A 115 8.34 -0.99 0.20
N TRP A 116 8.89 -1.73 1.15
CA TRP A 116 9.63 -2.95 0.87
C TRP A 116 8.74 -4.17 0.62
N VAL A 117 7.74 -4.40 1.45
CA VAL A 117 6.90 -5.60 1.39
C VAL A 117 6.11 -5.66 0.08
N TRP A 118 5.52 -4.55 -0.32
CA TRP A 118 4.64 -4.47 -1.49
C TRP A 118 5.33 -3.99 -2.78
N ARG A 119 6.68 -3.89 -2.81
CA ARG A 119 7.42 -3.45 -4.00
C ARG A 119 7.17 -4.31 -5.23
N ARG A 120 7.26 -3.69 -6.41
CA ARG A 120 7.14 -4.34 -7.73
C ARG A 120 5.81 -5.07 -7.97
N ARG A 121 4.75 -4.63 -7.30
CA ARG A 121 3.41 -5.18 -7.51
C ARG A 121 2.50 -4.29 -8.34
N GLY A 122 3.01 -3.20 -8.84
CA GLY A 122 2.22 -2.29 -9.66
C GLY A 122 1.15 -1.51 -8.90
N ILE A 123 1.31 -1.34 -7.58
CA ILE A 123 0.35 -0.58 -6.76
C ILE A 123 0.52 0.91 -7.01
N VAL A 124 -0.58 1.62 -7.19
CA VAL A 124 -0.60 3.08 -7.35
C VAL A 124 -0.89 3.74 -6.00
N VAL A 125 0.01 4.61 -5.54
CA VAL A 125 -0.09 5.28 -4.23
C VAL A 125 -0.56 6.72 -4.40
N MET A 126 -1.47 7.17 -3.54
CA MET A 126 -1.83 8.59 -3.47
C MET A 126 -0.65 9.40 -2.94
N SER A 127 -0.19 10.41 -3.68
CA SER A 127 0.88 11.31 -3.26
C SER A 127 0.50 12.79 -3.40
N SER A 128 1.05 13.63 -2.53
CA SER A 128 0.89 15.08 -2.61
C SER A 128 1.71 15.67 -3.77
N ARG A 129 1.40 16.93 -4.14
CA ARG A 129 2.19 17.73 -5.09
C ARG A 129 3.20 18.68 -4.43
N SER A 130 3.42 18.54 -3.12
CA SER A 130 4.41 19.35 -2.41
C SER A 130 5.84 18.95 -2.81
N ARG A 131 6.81 19.84 -2.56
CA ARG A 131 8.24 19.58 -2.78
C ARG A 131 8.69 18.31 -2.02
N ASP A 132 8.24 18.18 -0.77
CA ASP A 132 8.60 17.04 0.06
C ASP A 132 7.98 15.72 -0.42
N ALA A 133 6.82 15.78 -1.05
CA ALA A 133 6.22 14.60 -1.68
C ALA A 133 6.93 14.20 -2.99
N GLU A 134 7.74 15.07 -3.60
CA GLU A 134 8.42 14.76 -4.85
C GLU A 134 9.52 13.70 -4.67
N TYR A 135 10.39 13.84 -3.65
CA TYR A 135 11.40 12.80 -3.41
C TYR A 135 10.77 11.48 -2.96
N VAL A 136 9.66 11.53 -2.20
CA VAL A 136 8.91 10.32 -1.82
C VAL A 136 8.30 9.66 -3.06
N ALA A 137 7.69 10.42 -3.97
CA ALA A 137 7.14 9.88 -5.20
C ALA A 137 8.20 9.23 -6.10
N ARG A 138 9.40 9.82 -6.16
CA ARG A 138 10.54 9.24 -6.89
C ARG A 138 11.03 7.96 -6.21
N LEU A 139 11.17 7.99 -4.90
CA LEU A 139 11.53 6.83 -4.10
C LEU A 139 10.60 5.65 -4.37
N ILE A 140 9.28 5.84 -4.25
CA ILE A 140 8.32 4.74 -4.43
C ILE A 140 8.33 4.22 -5.88
N LYS A 141 8.53 5.08 -6.88
CA LYS A 141 8.66 4.66 -8.27
C LYS A 141 9.87 3.77 -8.52
N ARG A 142 11.02 4.00 -7.83
CA ARG A 142 12.18 3.08 -7.87
C ARG A 142 11.86 1.70 -7.31
N PHE A 143 10.89 1.60 -6.40
CA PHE A 143 10.40 0.34 -5.88
C PHE A 143 9.25 -0.27 -6.69
N GLY A 144 8.88 0.33 -7.82
CA GLY A 144 7.88 -0.18 -8.75
C GLY A 144 6.44 0.19 -8.38
N TYR A 145 6.25 1.28 -7.67
CA TYR A 145 4.93 1.87 -7.42
C TYR A 145 4.59 2.93 -8.45
N GLY A 146 3.31 3.04 -8.76
CA GLY A 146 2.74 4.20 -9.43
C GLY A 146 2.39 5.31 -8.45
N SER A 147 2.04 6.49 -8.96
CA SER A 147 1.65 7.65 -8.16
C SER A 147 0.47 8.38 -8.78
N ALA A 148 -0.65 8.44 -8.05
CA ALA A 148 -1.76 9.35 -8.33
C ALA A 148 -1.53 10.67 -7.57
N ARG A 149 -1.54 11.80 -8.29
CA ARG A 149 -1.13 13.10 -7.74
C ARG A 149 -2.31 13.97 -7.32
N GLY A 150 -2.51 14.11 -6.01
CA GLY A 150 -3.49 15.04 -5.44
C GLY A 150 -3.11 15.54 -4.06
N SER A 151 -3.61 16.71 -3.65
CA SER A 151 -3.44 17.21 -2.30
C SER A 151 -4.75 17.15 -1.52
N SER A 152 -4.66 16.99 -0.19
CA SER A 152 -5.80 16.81 0.72
C SER A 152 -6.77 18.01 0.81
N THR A 153 -6.48 19.15 0.19
CA THR A 153 -7.31 20.37 0.28
C THR A 153 -7.93 20.83 -1.03
N ARG A 154 -7.26 20.67 -2.17
CA ARG A 154 -7.80 21.08 -3.49
C ARG A 154 -7.63 20.03 -4.58
N GLY A 155 -6.91 18.94 -4.32
CA GLY A 155 -6.60 17.89 -5.29
C GLY A 155 -6.99 16.49 -4.83
N ALA A 156 -7.59 16.32 -3.65
CA ALA A 156 -7.99 15.00 -3.15
C ALA A 156 -9.03 14.35 -4.07
N GLY A 157 -10.03 15.11 -4.51
CA GLY A 157 -11.03 14.60 -5.45
C GLY A 157 -10.41 14.12 -6.77
N ARG A 158 -9.48 14.89 -7.33
CA ARG A 158 -8.79 14.51 -8.55
C ARG A 158 -7.92 13.25 -8.36
N ALA A 159 -7.22 13.14 -7.24
CA ALA A 159 -6.44 11.94 -6.96
C ALA A 159 -7.33 10.70 -6.78
N LEU A 160 -8.50 10.84 -6.14
CA LEU A 160 -9.47 9.76 -6.03
C LEU A 160 -10.00 9.32 -7.40
N VAL A 161 -10.26 10.26 -8.33
CA VAL A 161 -10.63 9.94 -9.71
C VAL A 161 -9.51 9.20 -10.44
N GLU A 162 -8.27 9.67 -10.32
CA GLU A 162 -7.11 8.98 -10.90
C GLU A 162 -6.92 7.58 -10.32
N MET A 163 -7.20 7.38 -9.03
CA MET A 163 -7.12 6.06 -8.39
C MET A 163 -8.28 5.15 -8.79
N ALA A 164 -9.50 5.69 -8.97
CA ALA A 164 -10.63 4.94 -9.51
C ALA A 164 -10.31 4.41 -10.91
N GLU A 165 -9.80 5.28 -11.78
CA GLU A 165 -9.35 4.91 -13.13
C GLU A 165 -8.27 3.81 -13.09
N CYS A 166 -7.32 3.88 -12.15
CA CYS A 166 -6.32 2.82 -11.97
C CYS A 166 -6.96 1.48 -11.58
N LEU A 167 -7.91 1.48 -10.65
CA LEU A 167 -8.64 0.28 -10.22
C LEU A 167 -9.43 -0.34 -11.38
N ASP A 168 -10.16 0.48 -12.14
CA ASP A 168 -10.95 0.03 -13.29
C ASP A 168 -10.07 -0.59 -14.41
N HIS A 169 -8.80 -0.16 -14.50
CA HIS A 169 -7.82 -0.72 -15.41
C HIS A 169 -6.92 -1.80 -14.78
N GLY A 170 -7.36 -2.39 -13.69
CA GLY A 170 -6.74 -3.58 -13.11
C GLY A 170 -5.49 -3.31 -12.26
N LEU A 171 -5.28 -2.08 -11.78
CA LEU A 171 -4.21 -1.73 -10.87
C LEU A 171 -4.74 -1.63 -9.44
N ASP A 172 -4.03 -2.22 -8.48
CA ASP A 172 -4.30 -2.00 -7.07
C ASP A 172 -3.86 -0.59 -6.65
N VAL A 173 -4.51 -0.04 -5.62
CA VAL A 173 -4.17 1.29 -5.11
C VAL A 173 -3.87 1.27 -3.61
N ALA A 174 -3.16 2.28 -3.10
CA ALA A 174 -2.82 2.36 -1.69
C ALA A 174 -2.99 3.74 -1.10
N PHE A 175 -3.45 3.77 0.15
CA PHE A 175 -3.60 4.97 0.98
C PHE A 175 -2.83 4.85 2.29
N THR A 176 -2.12 5.90 2.63
CA THR A 176 -1.82 6.19 4.03
C THR A 176 -3.06 6.88 4.63
N ILE A 177 -3.83 6.12 5.40
CA ILE A 177 -5.22 6.45 5.71
C ILE A 177 -5.38 7.64 6.67
N ASP A 178 -4.40 7.94 7.50
CA ASP A 178 -4.34 9.12 8.38
C ASP A 178 -3.99 10.42 7.62
N GLY A 179 -3.57 10.29 6.35
CA GLY A 179 -3.30 11.42 5.46
C GLY A 179 -2.06 12.25 5.87
N PRO A 180 -1.60 13.17 5.00
CA PRO A 180 -0.28 13.80 5.12
C PRO A 180 -0.15 14.85 6.25
N ARG A 181 -1.25 15.19 6.90
CA ARG A 181 -1.29 16.17 8.01
C ARG A 181 -1.71 15.55 9.33
N GLY A 182 -1.95 14.25 9.35
CA GLY A 182 -2.46 13.57 10.53
C GLY A 182 -3.87 14.03 10.97
N PRO A 183 -4.23 13.88 12.24
CA PRO A 183 -3.41 13.28 13.29
C PRO A 183 -3.09 11.79 13.02
N ALA A 184 -1.96 11.32 13.56
CA ALA A 184 -1.55 9.92 13.43
C ALA A 184 -2.63 8.97 13.99
N TYR A 185 -2.84 7.85 13.30
CA TYR A 185 -3.78 6.81 13.69
C TYR A 185 -5.26 7.23 13.69
N VAL A 186 -5.64 8.22 12.89
CA VAL A 186 -7.03 8.61 12.64
C VAL A 186 -7.36 8.42 11.17
N ALA A 187 -8.18 7.41 10.87
CA ALA A 187 -8.53 7.03 9.51
C ALA A 187 -9.49 8.05 8.86
N LYS A 188 -9.11 8.54 7.68
CA LYS A 188 -9.92 9.44 6.85
C LYS A 188 -10.79 8.66 5.88
N SER A 189 -11.89 9.24 5.43
CA SER A 189 -12.93 8.58 4.62
C SER A 189 -12.55 8.32 3.16
N GLY A 190 -11.35 8.71 2.70
CA GLY A 190 -10.97 8.61 1.28
C GLY A 190 -11.07 7.21 0.72
N ALA A 191 -10.63 6.18 1.45
CA ALA A 191 -10.69 4.78 1.01
C ALA A 191 -12.12 4.25 0.95
N VAL A 192 -12.97 4.60 1.94
CA VAL A 192 -14.40 4.21 1.96
C VAL A 192 -15.15 4.86 0.80
N THR A 193 -14.85 6.15 0.53
CA THR A 193 -15.42 6.87 -0.62
C THR A 193 -15.02 6.21 -1.94
N LEU A 194 -13.74 5.87 -2.11
CA LEU A 194 -13.25 5.22 -3.32
C LEU A 194 -13.88 3.84 -3.51
N ALA A 195 -13.90 3.01 -2.47
CA ALA A 195 -14.49 1.68 -2.51
C ALA A 195 -15.99 1.71 -2.86
N ARG A 196 -16.73 2.68 -2.30
CA ARG A 196 -18.16 2.88 -2.63
C ARG A 196 -18.37 3.17 -4.12
N HIS A 197 -17.52 4.04 -4.70
CA HIS A 197 -17.67 4.45 -6.11
C HIS A 197 -17.25 3.39 -7.10
N THR A 198 -16.23 2.59 -6.76
CA THR A 198 -15.61 1.63 -7.69
C THR A 198 -16.08 0.19 -7.48
N GLY A 199 -16.70 -0.12 -6.33
CA GLY A 199 -17.03 -1.50 -5.96
C GLY A 199 -15.82 -2.38 -5.61
N HIS A 200 -14.62 -1.81 -5.61
CA HIS A 200 -13.39 -2.49 -5.19
C HIS A 200 -13.26 -2.58 -3.67
N VAL A 201 -12.32 -3.36 -3.17
CA VAL A 201 -12.31 -3.85 -1.78
C VAL A 201 -11.20 -3.19 -0.97
N ILE A 202 -11.54 -2.66 0.20
CA ILE A 202 -10.54 -2.13 1.13
C ILE A 202 -9.82 -3.31 1.79
N LEU A 203 -8.48 -3.29 1.74
CA LEU A 203 -7.62 -4.26 2.40
C LEU A 203 -6.73 -3.56 3.42
N PRO A 204 -7.11 -3.59 4.72
CA PRO A 204 -6.31 -3.01 5.77
C PRO A 204 -5.09 -3.88 6.07
N PHE A 205 -3.94 -3.26 6.33
CA PHE A 205 -2.75 -3.97 6.78
C PHE A 205 -1.90 -3.13 7.73
N HIS A 206 -1.04 -3.78 8.48
CA HIS A 206 -0.06 -3.15 9.36
C HIS A 206 1.30 -3.85 9.28
N VAL A 207 2.37 -3.08 9.37
CA VAL A 207 3.75 -3.60 9.36
C VAL A 207 4.42 -3.24 10.67
N THR A 208 4.93 -4.24 11.39
CA THR A 208 5.58 -4.06 12.68
C THR A 208 6.98 -4.67 12.66
N PRO A 209 8.05 -3.89 12.71
CA PRO A 209 9.39 -4.40 12.96
C PRO A 209 9.59 -4.69 14.45
N ARG A 210 10.31 -5.75 14.78
CA ARG A 210 10.58 -6.11 16.18
C ARG A 210 11.55 -5.16 16.87
N ARG A 211 12.59 -4.74 16.14
CA ARG A 211 13.56 -3.71 16.56
C ARG A 211 13.58 -2.62 15.50
N TYR A 212 13.49 -1.38 15.94
CA TYR A 212 13.37 -0.24 15.03
C TYR A 212 13.92 1.04 15.67
N ILE A 213 14.17 2.02 14.85
CA ILE A 213 14.43 3.41 15.24
C ILE A 213 13.13 4.19 15.02
N PRO A 214 12.52 4.75 16.07
CA PRO A 214 11.36 5.63 15.91
C PRO A 214 11.81 6.97 15.34
N VAL A 215 11.16 7.42 14.27
CA VAL A 215 11.36 8.79 13.77
C VAL A 215 10.53 9.73 14.63
N ARG A 216 11.16 10.81 15.13
CA ARG A 216 10.46 11.85 15.91
C ARG A 216 9.71 12.82 14.98
N SER A 217 8.70 12.30 14.30
CA SER A 217 7.79 13.01 13.40
C SER A 217 6.35 12.80 13.85
N TRP A 218 5.42 13.57 13.29
CA TRP A 218 3.99 13.44 13.60
C TRP A 218 3.45 12.03 13.29
N ASP A 219 3.98 11.39 12.25
CA ASP A 219 3.57 10.09 11.72
C ASP A 219 4.24 8.89 12.41
N ARG A 220 5.23 9.14 13.30
CA ARG A 220 5.90 8.12 14.13
C ARG A 220 6.44 6.95 13.32
N GLN A 221 7.09 7.22 12.17
CA GLN A 221 7.61 6.17 11.32
C GLN A 221 8.58 5.25 12.05
N GLU A 222 8.50 3.97 11.73
CA GLU A 222 9.32 2.91 12.30
C GLU A 222 10.33 2.40 11.26
N ILE A 223 11.61 2.74 11.42
CA ILE A 223 12.70 2.26 10.56
C ILE A 223 13.26 0.97 11.17
N PRO A 224 13.09 -0.20 10.53
CA PRO A 224 13.59 -1.46 11.07
C PRO A 224 15.11 -1.44 11.20
N LEU A 225 15.63 -2.01 12.28
CA LEU A 225 17.07 -2.24 12.41
C LEU A 225 17.53 -3.38 11.47
N PRO A 226 18.77 -3.37 10.99
CA PRO A 226 19.33 -4.50 10.26
C PRO A 226 19.22 -5.81 11.07
N PHE A 227 19.06 -6.93 10.36
CA PHE A 227 18.97 -8.28 10.92
C PHE A 227 17.83 -8.53 11.92
N THR A 228 16.87 -7.60 12.01
CA THR A 228 15.66 -7.78 12.82
C THR A 228 14.63 -8.70 12.15
N ARG A 229 13.55 -8.97 12.85
CA ARG A 229 12.34 -9.59 12.28
C ARG A 229 11.28 -8.52 12.12
N ALA A 230 10.43 -8.67 11.12
CA ALA A 230 9.26 -7.83 10.93
C ALA A 230 8.07 -8.69 10.50
N ILE A 231 6.87 -8.30 10.94
CA ILE A 231 5.62 -8.94 10.55
C ILE A 231 4.75 -7.95 9.79
N THR A 232 4.11 -8.44 8.74
CA THR A 232 3.02 -7.77 8.04
C THR A 232 1.74 -8.52 8.36
N LEU A 233 0.80 -7.85 8.99
CA LEU A 233 -0.53 -8.36 9.30
C LEU A 233 -1.52 -7.77 8.30
N ILE A 234 -2.22 -8.61 7.57
CA ILE A 234 -3.25 -8.24 6.61
C ILE A 234 -4.59 -8.59 7.22
N GLY A 235 -5.45 -7.59 7.37
CA GLY A 235 -6.78 -7.76 7.94
C GLY A 235 -7.80 -8.29 6.93
N GLU A 236 -8.99 -8.57 7.42
CA GLU A 236 -10.10 -9.00 6.59
C GLU A 236 -10.50 -7.92 5.57
N PRO A 237 -10.92 -8.33 4.36
CA PRO A 237 -11.41 -7.41 3.34
C PRO A 237 -12.67 -6.69 3.80
N ILE A 238 -12.73 -5.37 3.59
CA ILE A 238 -13.91 -4.56 3.90
C ILE A 238 -14.60 -4.18 2.60
N TYR A 239 -15.84 -4.62 2.46
CA TYR A 239 -16.69 -4.35 1.30
C TYR A 239 -17.58 -3.15 1.57
N VAL A 240 -17.73 -2.27 0.59
CA VAL A 240 -18.56 -1.07 0.69
C VAL A 240 -19.68 -1.16 -0.36
N PRO A 241 -20.96 -1.27 0.05
CA PRO A 241 -22.06 -1.28 -0.90
C PRO A 241 -22.16 0.05 -1.66
N ALA A 242 -22.42 -0.01 -2.98
CA ALA A 242 -22.52 1.19 -3.82
C ALA A 242 -23.65 2.14 -3.37
N HIS A 243 -24.74 1.57 -2.83
CA HIS A 243 -25.92 2.31 -2.36
C HIS A 243 -25.95 2.51 -0.84
N ALA A 244 -24.80 2.30 -0.15
CA ALA A 244 -24.70 2.48 1.29
C ALA A 244 -25.16 3.88 1.69
N ALA A 245 -26.11 3.95 2.64
CA ALA A 245 -26.56 5.19 3.24
C ALA A 245 -25.44 5.79 4.11
N ARG A 246 -25.55 7.09 4.44
CA ARG A 246 -24.52 7.78 5.22
C ARG A 246 -24.22 7.06 6.54
N GLN A 247 -25.22 6.63 7.26
CA GLN A 247 -25.03 5.91 8.53
C GLN A 247 -24.24 4.59 8.36
N GLU A 248 -24.46 3.88 7.25
CA GLU A 248 -23.71 2.67 6.93
C GLU A 248 -22.24 2.98 6.57
N LEU A 249 -22.02 4.05 5.80
CA LEU A 249 -20.66 4.53 5.51
C LEU A 249 -19.90 4.93 6.78
N ASP A 250 -20.56 5.58 7.73
CA ASP A 250 -19.96 5.95 9.01
C ASP A 250 -19.61 4.69 9.83
N ARG A 251 -20.45 3.64 9.80
CA ARG A 251 -20.15 2.33 10.41
C ARG A 251 -18.95 1.65 9.75
N ILE A 252 -18.90 1.63 8.42
CA ILE A 252 -17.78 1.04 7.67
C ILE A 252 -16.49 1.80 7.96
N GLN A 253 -16.56 3.12 8.06
CA GLN A 253 -15.41 3.96 8.45
C GLN A 253 -14.93 3.62 9.86
N ALA A 254 -15.83 3.43 10.80
CA ALA A 254 -15.50 3.00 12.17
C ALA A 254 -14.90 1.59 12.19
N THR A 255 -15.42 0.67 11.38
CA THR A 255 -14.86 -0.67 11.20
C THR A 255 -13.43 -0.60 10.65
N LEU A 256 -13.16 0.22 9.63
CA LEU A 256 -11.81 0.41 9.09
C LEU A 256 -10.85 0.94 10.17
N GLN A 257 -11.29 1.92 10.96
CA GLN A 257 -10.50 2.47 12.07
C GLN A 257 -10.15 1.38 13.08
N SER A 258 -11.15 0.66 13.60
CA SER A 258 -10.95 -0.38 14.61
C SER A 258 -10.11 -1.54 14.10
N THR A 259 -10.29 -1.97 12.83
CA THR A 259 -9.47 -3.02 12.24
C THR A 259 -7.99 -2.61 12.17
N LEU A 260 -7.69 -1.39 11.75
CA LEU A 260 -6.31 -0.91 11.68
C LEU A 260 -5.68 -0.73 13.07
N GLU A 261 -6.46 -0.34 14.07
CA GLU A 261 -6.02 -0.30 15.47
C GLU A 261 -5.72 -1.69 16.01
N GLU A 262 -6.60 -2.65 15.74
CA GLU A 262 -6.41 -4.04 16.15
C GLU A 262 -5.17 -4.66 15.51
N LEU A 263 -4.95 -4.47 14.21
CA LEU A 263 -3.75 -4.92 13.51
C LEU A 263 -2.47 -4.32 14.11
N ARG A 264 -2.49 -3.04 14.47
CA ARG A 264 -1.40 -2.38 15.19
C ARG A 264 -1.17 -3.04 16.55
N ASP A 265 -2.21 -3.24 17.32
CA ASP A 265 -2.12 -3.82 18.65
C ASP A 265 -1.68 -5.30 18.61
N GLN A 266 -2.09 -6.07 17.60
CA GLN A 266 -1.58 -7.41 17.32
C GLN A 266 -0.07 -7.36 17.02
N GLY A 267 0.37 -6.40 16.19
CA GLY A 267 1.78 -6.18 15.91
C GLY A 267 2.58 -5.87 17.17
N GLU A 268 2.05 -5.01 18.05
CA GLU A 268 2.68 -4.69 19.33
C GLU A 268 2.76 -5.89 20.27
N ARG A 269 1.73 -6.72 20.34
CA ARG A 269 1.76 -7.97 21.11
C ARG A 269 2.82 -8.93 20.57
N TRP A 270 2.93 -9.06 19.25
CA TRP A 270 3.96 -9.86 18.61
C TRP A 270 5.37 -9.31 18.90
N ARG A 271 5.56 -7.99 18.86
CA ARG A 271 6.82 -7.30 19.19
C ARG A 271 7.30 -7.63 20.60
N ARG A 272 6.40 -7.66 21.59
CA ARG A 272 6.71 -7.96 23.00
C ARG A 272 6.95 -9.45 23.29
N GLY A 273 6.94 -10.30 22.28
CA GLY A 273 7.15 -11.75 22.45
C GLY A 273 5.97 -12.50 23.05
N ARG A 274 4.81 -11.87 23.19
CA ARG A 274 3.52 -12.49 23.56
C ARG A 274 2.76 -12.98 22.33
N GLY A 275 3.48 -13.55 21.35
CA GLY A 275 2.85 -14.27 20.25
C GLY A 275 2.31 -15.56 20.80
N THR A 276 1.00 -15.77 20.71
CA THR A 276 0.31 -17.02 20.96
C THR A 276 1.15 -18.20 20.48
N ARG A 277 1.65 -19.02 21.41
CA ARG A 277 1.86 -20.42 21.12
C ARG A 277 0.46 -20.93 20.78
N SER A 278 0.20 -21.18 19.51
CA SER A 278 -0.92 -22.01 19.08
C SER A 278 -0.73 -23.37 19.81
N ASN A 279 -1.57 -23.64 20.76
CA ASN A 279 -1.67 -24.97 21.32
C ASN A 279 -2.03 -25.94 20.19
N GLY A 280 -1.22 -26.96 20.10
CA GLY A 280 -1.23 -28.24 19.45
C GLY A 280 -2.27 -28.66 18.45
#